data_6087152bae22179ea37b88b1039ef6f9
#
_entry.id   6087152bae22179ea37b88b1039ef6f9
#
_cell.length_a   1.000
_cell.length_b   1.000
_cell.length_c   1.000
_cell.angle_alpha   90.00
_cell.angle_beta   90.00
_cell.angle_gamma   90.00
#
_symmetry.space_group_name_H-M   'P 1'
#
loop_
_entity.id
_entity.type
_entity.pdbx_description
1 polymer ?
#
loop_
_entity_poly.entity_id
_entity_poly.type
_entity_poly.pdbx_seq_one_letter_code
_entity_poly.pdbx_strand_id
1 'polypeptide(L)'
;MKRTSDFNMEKFASDNLHAIDAKFEAQKIAFAPLTFQALRALIELNILKIINDSGDEGLTVDEISEKSGISKYGVGVLTEMAVEMNVLLLKLVDGKERLSLSKIGWFLLEDNLTKVNFNFTNDICYKGAFNLIDSIKTGKPEGLKVFGEQWTTVYEALSTLPEREKKSWFDFDHFYSDIAFPEALPIVYKNKPKRLFDIGGNTAKWAIASCKFTPDVNVTIIDLPGQIAVAQKNAELAGFKNRISTYAGNILAESTVLPPEPAAVW
;
A
#
# COMPACT_ATOMS: atom_id res chain seq x y z
N MET A 1 0.98 22.41 -9.93
CA MET A 1 1.06 21.87 -8.57
C MET A 1 1.10 23.06 -7.61
N LYS A 2 0.04 23.30 -6.82
CA LYS A 2 0.05 24.38 -5.81
C LYS A 2 1.10 24.03 -4.76
N ARG A 3 1.95 25.00 -4.41
CA ARG A 3 2.98 24.83 -3.39
C ARG A 3 2.33 24.56 -2.03
N THR A 4 2.99 23.83 -1.15
CA THR A 4 2.59 23.58 0.25
C THR A 4 2.33 24.85 1.06
N SER A 5 2.79 26.04 0.58
CA SER A 5 2.47 27.36 1.13
C SER A 5 1.00 27.79 1.01
N ASP A 6 0.21 27.11 0.14
CA ASP A 6 -1.22 27.39 -0.04
C ASP A 6 -2.10 26.49 0.85
N PHE A 7 -1.48 25.74 1.75
CA PHE A 7 -2.20 24.94 2.73
C PHE A 7 -2.88 25.87 3.73
N ASN A 8 -4.20 25.88 3.72
CA ASN A 8 -4.96 26.75 4.62
C ASN A 8 -4.83 26.26 6.06
N MET A 9 -3.87 26.80 6.79
CA MET A 9 -3.61 26.46 8.20
C MET A 9 -4.79 26.82 9.11
N GLU A 10 -5.66 27.76 8.71
CA GLU A 10 -6.83 28.17 9.49
C GLU A 10 -7.78 26.99 9.75
N LYS A 11 -7.86 26.04 8.80
CA LYS A 11 -8.66 24.82 8.96
C LYS A 11 -8.25 23.99 10.19
N PHE A 12 -7.00 24.08 10.63
CA PHE A 12 -6.44 23.32 11.74
C PHE A 12 -6.25 24.18 13.00
N ALA A 13 -6.50 25.49 12.92
CA ALA A 13 -6.29 26.43 14.02
C ALA A 13 -7.53 26.56 14.93
N SER A 14 -8.67 26.05 14.50
CA SER A 14 -9.93 26.15 15.26
C SER A 14 -10.73 24.85 15.15
N ASP A 15 -11.43 24.51 16.22
CA ASP A 15 -12.42 23.44 16.26
C ASP A 15 -13.82 24.03 16.04
N ASN A 16 -14.42 23.72 14.89
CA ASN A 16 -15.73 24.20 14.48
C ASN A 16 -16.82 23.12 14.58
N LEU A 17 -16.53 21.96 15.17
CA LEU A 17 -17.50 20.89 15.34
C LEU A 17 -18.45 21.19 16.51
N HIS A 18 -19.73 20.89 16.31
CA HIS A 18 -20.64 20.82 17.44
C HIS A 18 -20.29 19.61 18.34
N ALA A 19 -20.56 19.73 19.62
CA ALA A 19 -20.19 18.71 20.61
C ALA A 19 -20.71 17.29 20.25
N ILE A 20 -21.91 17.19 19.65
CA ILE A 20 -22.46 15.92 19.22
C ILE A 20 -21.69 15.31 18.03
N ASP A 21 -21.30 16.16 17.08
CA ASP A 21 -20.52 15.72 15.91
C ASP A 21 -19.11 15.32 16.32
N ALA A 22 -18.47 16.10 17.20
CA ALA A 22 -17.16 15.77 17.78
C ALA A 22 -17.19 14.43 18.52
N LYS A 23 -18.27 14.16 19.29
CA LYS A 23 -18.47 12.87 19.96
C LYS A 23 -18.59 11.72 18.97
N PHE A 24 -19.33 11.93 17.87
CA PHE A 24 -19.50 10.93 16.82
C PHE A 24 -18.18 10.62 16.12
N GLU A 25 -17.40 11.65 15.73
CA GLU A 25 -16.08 11.45 15.14
C GLU A 25 -15.11 10.72 16.09
N ALA A 26 -15.17 11.02 17.39
CA ALA A 26 -14.39 10.30 18.40
C ALA A 26 -14.77 8.79 18.47
N GLN A 27 -16.05 8.45 18.33
CA GLN A 27 -16.47 7.03 18.24
C GLN A 27 -15.96 6.35 16.97
N LYS A 28 -15.97 7.02 15.83
CA LYS A 28 -15.38 6.48 14.60
C LYS A 28 -13.90 6.12 14.79
N ILE A 29 -13.12 6.99 15.44
CA ILE A 29 -11.71 6.73 15.76
C ILE A 29 -11.58 5.55 16.71
N ALA A 30 -12.38 5.51 17.78
CA ALA A 30 -12.33 4.44 18.79
C ALA A 30 -12.64 3.06 18.18
N PHE A 31 -13.58 2.99 17.23
CA PHE A 31 -13.97 1.75 16.57
C PHE A 31 -13.26 1.47 15.24
N ALA A 32 -12.36 2.37 14.78
CA ALA A 32 -11.67 2.23 13.50
C ALA A 32 -11.01 0.84 13.28
N PRO A 33 -10.37 0.21 14.30
CA PRO A 33 -9.81 -1.13 14.12
C PRO A 33 -10.86 -2.19 13.79
N LEU A 34 -12.04 -2.12 14.39
CA LEU A 34 -13.14 -3.07 14.15
C LEU A 34 -13.80 -2.82 12.80
N THR A 35 -14.04 -1.55 12.44
CA THR A 35 -14.63 -1.19 11.15
C THR A 35 -13.71 -1.57 9.99
N PHE A 36 -12.40 -1.40 10.15
CA PHE A 36 -11.41 -1.86 9.17
C PHE A 36 -11.50 -3.37 8.93
N GLN A 37 -11.56 -4.17 10.01
CA GLN A 37 -11.64 -5.63 9.89
C GLN A 37 -13.01 -6.10 9.36
N ALA A 38 -14.10 -5.41 9.67
CA ALA A 38 -15.40 -5.70 9.08
C ALA A 38 -15.40 -5.49 7.55
N LEU A 39 -14.79 -4.39 7.08
CA LEU A 39 -14.59 -4.15 5.65
C LEU A 39 -13.70 -5.21 5.01
N ARG A 40 -12.63 -5.61 5.71
CA ARG A 40 -11.76 -6.70 5.23
C ARG A 40 -12.55 -8.00 5.04
N ALA A 41 -13.38 -8.35 6.01
CA ALA A 41 -14.25 -9.53 5.92
C ALA A 41 -15.23 -9.45 4.74
N LEU A 42 -15.88 -8.30 4.53
CA LEU A 42 -16.79 -8.08 3.40
C LEU A 42 -16.10 -8.27 2.04
N ILE A 43 -14.86 -7.83 1.91
CA ILE A 43 -14.06 -8.01 0.69
C ILE A 43 -13.65 -9.46 0.51
N GLU A 44 -13.05 -10.10 1.52
CA GLU A 44 -12.53 -11.48 1.43
C GLU A 44 -13.64 -12.53 1.27
N LEU A 45 -14.80 -12.27 1.84
CA LEU A 45 -15.99 -13.13 1.68
C LEU A 45 -16.76 -12.82 0.38
N ASN A 46 -16.25 -11.95 -0.49
CA ASN A 46 -16.87 -11.49 -1.73
C ASN A 46 -18.25 -10.83 -1.56
N ILE A 47 -18.64 -10.41 -0.35
CA ILE A 47 -19.96 -9.82 -0.09
C ILE A 47 -20.10 -8.48 -0.83
N LEU A 48 -19.07 -7.60 -0.80
CA LEU A 48 -19.11 -6.35 -1.56
C LEU A 48 -19.25 -6.60 -3.08
N LYS A 49 -18.56 -7.63 -3.60
CA LYS A 49 -18.69 -8.00 -5.01
C LYS A 49 -20.09 -8.49 -5.36
N ILE A 50 -20.68 -9.35 -4.55
CA ILE A 50 -22.05 -9.84 -4.73
C ILE A 50 -23.05 -8.69 -4.78
N ILE A 51 -22.89 -7.69 -3.89
CA ILE A 51 -23.74 -6.50 -3.86
C ILE A 51 -23.50 -5.63 -5.10
N ASN A 52 -22.24 -5.42 -5.50
CA ASN A 52 -21.88 -4.64 -6.68
C ASN A 52 -22.49 -5.24 -7.95
N ASP A 53 -22.43 -6.55 -8.09
CA ASP A 53 -22.93 -7.28 -9.27
C ASP A 53 -24.48 -7.18 -9.40
N SER A 54 -25.19 -6.77 -8.36
CA SER A 54 -26.65 -6.52 -8.41
C SER A 54 -27.02 -5.12 -8.92
N GLY A 55 -26.03 -4.24 -9.09
CA GLY A 55 -26.25 -2.86 -9.54
C GLY A 55 -27.09 -2.02 -8.56
N ASP A 56 -27.86 -1.08 -9.11
CA ASP A 56 -28.64 -0.12 -8.32
C ASP A 56 -29.87 -0.73 -7.65
N GLU A 57 -30.33 -1.90 -8.10
CA GLU A 57 -31.45 -2.62 -7.46
C GLU A 57 -31.08 -3.06 -6.05
N GLY A 58 -29.83 -3.39 -5.83
CA GLY A 58 -29.31 -3.89 -4.56
C GLY A 58 -29.86 -5.26 -4.18
N LEU A 59 -29.50 -5.75 -3.01
CA LEU A 59 -29.90 -7.06 -2.47
C LEU A 59 -30.37 -6.92 -1.02
N THR A 60 -31.31 -7.78 -0.62
CA THR A 60 -31.65 -7.99 0.79
C THR A 60 -30.56 -8.80 1.50
N VAL A 61 -30.53 -8.74 2.83
CA VAL A 61 -29.61 -9.57 3.64
C VAL A 61 -29.81 -11.06 3.36
N ASP A 62 -31.06 -11.50 3.13
CA ASP A 62 -31.36 -12.90 2.81
C ASP A 62 -30.76 -13.32 1.46
N GLU A 63 -30.92 -12.49 0.42
CA GLU A 63 -30.34 -12.74 -0.91
C GLU A 63 -28.80 -12.76 -0.88
N ILE A 64 -28.19 -11.87 -0.08
CA ILE A 64 -26.73 -11.87 0.10
C ILE A 64 -26.26 -13.12 0.85
N SER A 65 -26.99 -13.53 1.89
CA SER A 65 -26.72 -14.75 2.66
C SER A 65 -26.75 -15.99 1.75
N GLU A 66 -27.79 -16.11 0.93
CA GLU A 66 -27.95 -17.23 -0.02
C GLU A 66 -26.79 -17.26 -1.05
N LYS A 67 -26.45 -16.10 -1.64
CA LYS A 67 -25.41 -16.00 -2.67
C LYS A 67 -24.00 -16.20 -2.13
N SER A 68 -23.72 -15.73 -0.91
CA SER A 68 -22.38 -15.81 -0.29
C SER A 68 -22.13 -17.12 0.47
N GLY A 69 -23.19 -17.83 0.86
CA GLY A 69 -23.11 -18.96 1.77
C GLY A 69 -22.80 -18.58 3.23
N ILE A 70 -22.78 -17.28 3.55
CA ILE A 70 -22.56 -16.77 4.91
C ILE A 70 -23.89 -16.67 5.64
N SER A 71 -23.92 -16.97 6.92
CA SER A 71 -25.15 -16.89 7.72
C SER A 71 -25.80 -15.50 7.65
N LYS A 72 -27.12 -15.44 7.67
CA LYS A 72 -27.88 -14.19 7.71
C LYS A 72 -27.41 -13.25 8.84
N TYR A 73 -27.12 -13.80 10.01
CA TYR A 73 -26.57 -13.03 11.13
C TYR A 73 -25.23 -12.40 10.76
N GLY A 74 -24.29 -13.18 10.20
CA GLY A 74 -22.97 -12.69 9.81
C GLY A 74 -23.04 -11.60 8.72
N VAL A 75 -23.88 -11.82 7.70
CA VAL A 75 -24.14 -10.79 6.67
C VAL A 75 -24.75 -9.54 7.29
N GLY A 76 -25.76 -9.69 8.16
CA GLY A 76 -26.43 -8.58 8.83
C GLY A 76 -25.45 -7.69 9.59
N VAL A 77 -24.66 -8.28 10.50
CA VAL A 77 -23.67 -7.55 11.31
C VAL A 77 -22.66 -6.79 10.43
N LEU A 78 -22.11 -7.43 9.38
CA LEU A 78 -21.12 -6.80 8.51
C LEU A 78 -21.74 -5.69 7.66
N THR A 79 -22.95 -5.89 7.14
CA THR A 79 -23.62 -4.89 6.29
C THR A 79 -24.13 -3.69 7.07
N GLU A 80 -24.61 -3.87 8.32
CA GLU A 80 -24.96 -2.77 9.22
C GLU A 80 -23.76 -1.84 9.45
N MET A 81 -22.59 -2.40 9.79
CA MET A 81 -21.37 -1.62 9.93
C MET A 81 -20.98 -0.90 8.63
N ALA A 82 -21.16 -1.57 7.47
CA ALA A 82 -20.83 -0.98 6.18
C ALA A 82 -21.78 0.18 5.80
N VAL A 83 -23.04 0.12 6.20
CA VAL A 83 -23.99 1.24 6.04
C VAL A 83 -23.57 2.44 6.89
N GLU A 84 -23.25 2.22 8.17
CA GLU A 84 -22.77 3.28 9.08
C GLU A 84 -21.47 3.95 8.60
N MET A 85 -20.64 3.21 7.88
CA MET A 85 -19.42 3.75 7.25
C MET A 85 -19.67 4.37 5.86
N ASN A 86 -20.92 4.46 5.40
CA ASN A 86 -21.28 4.90 4.06
C ASN A 86 -20.66 4.06 2.92
N VAL A 87 -20.27 2.83 3.19
CA VAL A 87 -19.76 1.89 2.18
C VAL A 87 -20.90 1.28 1.39
N LEU A 88 -22.03 1.02 2.08
CA LEU A 88 -23.27 0.58 1.48
C LEU A 88 -24.36 1.64 1.63
N LEU A 89 -25.28 1.66 0.67
CA LEU A 89 -26.51 2.42 0.72
C LEU A 89 -27.64 1.47 1.11
N LEU A 90 -28.50 1.91 2.01
CA LEU A 90 -29.73 1.20 2.40
C LEU A 90 -30.94 1.92 1.82
N LYS A 91 -31.76 1.20 1.05
CA LYS A 91 -33.00 1.71 0.45
C LYS A 91 -34.18 0.83 0.82
N LEU A 92 -35.31 1.43 1.00
CA LEU A 92 -36.59 0.68 1.15
C LEU A 92 -37.26 0.57 -0.24
N VAL A 93 -37.37 -0.64 -0.77
CA VAL A 93 -38.03 -0.92 -2.06
C VAL A 93 -39.08 -1.99 -1.84
N ASP A 94 -40.32 -1.68 -2.17
CA ASP A 94 -41.47 -2.57 -1.98
C ASP A 94 -41.59 -3.16 -0.56
N GLY A 95 -41.28 -2.32 0.46
CA GLY A 95 -41.30 -2.70 1.87
C GLY A 95 -40.18 -3.59 2.33
N LYS A 96 -39.15 -3.81 1.49
CA LYS A 96 -37.90 -4.55 1.83
C LYS A 96 -36.71 -3.66 1.85
N GLU A 97 -35.84 -3.84 2.85
CA GLU A 97 -34.53 -3.22 2.92
C GLU A 97 -33.59 -3.86 1.90
N ARG A 98 -33.04 -3.04 1.00
CA ARG A 98 -32.08 -3.46 -0.03
C ARG A 98 -30.80 -2.67 0.08
N LEU A 99 -29.69 -3.37 -0.04
CA LEU A 99 -28.34 -2.87 0.07
C LEU A 99 -27.72 -2.76 -1.31
N SER A 100 -27.19 -1.59 -1.64
CA SER A 100 -26.41 -1.36 -2.87
C SER A 100 -25.07 -0.70 -2.55
N LEU A 101 -24.11 -0.80 -3.46
CA LEU A 101 -22.78 -0.24 -3.25
C LEU A 101 -22.80 1.29 -3.37
N SER A 102 -22.15 1.98 -2.44
CA SER A 102 -21.89 3.41 -2.56
C SER A 102 -20.64 3.67 -3.42
N LYS A 103 -20.33 4.95 -3.72
CA LYS A 103 -19.05 5.33 -4.34
C LYS A 103 -17.86 4.94 -3.47
N ILE A 104 -17.97 5.06 -2.14
CA ILE A 104 -16.89 4.62 -1.21
C ILE A 104 -16.69 3.11 -1.34
N GLY A 105 -17.78 2.33 -1.33
CA GLY A 105 -17.72 0.89 -1.52
C GLY A 105 -17.11 0.50 -2.87
N TRP A 106 -17.44 1.24 -3.93
CA TRP A 106 -16.87 1.01 -5.25
C TRP A 106 -15.34 1.24 -5.25
N PHE A 107 -14.85 2.33 -4.64
CA PHE A 107 -13.41 2.58 -4.52
C PHE A 107 -12.70 1.49 -3.71
N LEU A 108 -13.30 1.03 -2.61
CA LEU A 108 -12.75 -0.09 -1.83
C LEU A 108 -12.66 -1.39 -2.63
N LEU A 109 -13.61 -1.63 -3.53
CA LEU A 109 -13.70 -2.86 -4.32
C LEU A 109 -12.90 -2.80 -5.62
N GLU A 110 -12.87 -1.65 -6.32
CA GLU A 110 -12.38 -1.58 -7.71
C GLU A 110 -11.13 -0.71 -7.90
N ASP A 111 -10.91 0.30 -7.04
CA ASP A 111 -9.78 1.20 -7.21
C ASP A 111 -8.46 0.56 -6.80
N ASN A 112 -7.49 0.55 -7.71
CA ASN A 112 -6.19 -0.09 -7.48
C ASN A 112 -5.39 0.59 -6.36
N LEU A 113 -5.42 1.93 -6.26
CA LEU A 113 -4.74 2.66 -5.18
C LEU A 113 -5.30 2.24 -3.82
N THR A 114 -6.63 2.24 -3.71
CA THR A 114 -7.31 1.86 -2.46
C THR A 114 -7.03 0.41 -2.09
N LYS A 115 -7.07 -0.52 -3.06
CA LYS A 115 -6.74 -1.94 -2.86
C LYS A 115 -5.31 -2.13 -2.34
N VAL A 116 -4.35 -1.46 -2.95
CA VAL A 116 -2.94 -1.53 -2.55
C VAL A 116 -2.75 -1.02 -1.13
N ASN A 117 -3.32 0.14 -0.78
CA ASN A 117 -3.25 0.71 0.55
C ASN A 117 -3.93 -0.19 1.60
N PHE A 118 -5.09 -0.74 1.25
CA PHE A 118 -5.86 -1.60 2.13
C PHE A 118 -5.13 -2.92 2.44
N ASN A 119 -4.54 -3.55 1.40
CA ASN A 119 -3.76 -4.76 1.56
C ASN A 119 -2.48 -4.51 2.36
N PHE A 120 -1.72 -3.45 2.06
CA PHE A 120 -0.53 -3.07 2.81
C PHE A 120 -0.84 -2.81 4.28
N THR A 121 -1.91 -2.06 4.55
CA THR A 121 -2.34 -1.80 5.93
C THR A 121 -2.67 -3.09 6.66
N ASN A 122 -3.45 -3.99 6.04
CA ASN A 122 -3.85 -5.25 6.67
C ASN A 122 -2.67 -6.22 6.88
N ASP A 123 -1.90 -6.46 5.81
CA ASP A 123 -0.94 -7.56 5.79
C ASP A 123 0.39 -7.17 6.46
N ILE A 124 0.79 -5.90 6.35
CA ILE A 124 2.06 -5.41 6.89
C ILE A 124 1.88 -4.66 8.21
N CYS A 125 1.00 -3.64 8.23
CA CYS A 125 0.98 -2.68 9.33
C CYS A 125 0.12 -3.12 10.51
N TYR A 126 -1.03 -3.76 10.26
CA TYR A 126 -2.10 -3.92 11.24
C TYR A 126 -1.64 -4.62 12.53
N LYS A 127 -1.00 -5.78 12.41
CA LYS A 127 -0.50 -6.52 13.57
C LYS A 127 0.66 -5.78 14.26
N GLY A 128 1.58 -5.23 13.47
CA GLY A 128 2.73 -4.48 13.97
C GLY A 128 2.34 -3.20 14.72
N ALA A 129 1.21 -2.58 14.38
CA ALA A 129 0.72 -1.36 15.01
C ALA A 129 0.40 -1.51 16.50
N PHE A 130 0.16 -2.72 17.01
CA PHE A 130 0.04 -2.98 18.45
C PHE A 130 1.30 -2.59 19.23
N ASN A 131 2.46 -2.60 18.58
CA ASN A 131 3.74 -2.23 19.18
C ASN A 131 4.16 -0.78 18.89
N LEU A 132 3.23 0.07 18.38
CA LEU A 132 3.56 1.45 17.98
C LEU A 132 4.08 2.27 19.16
N ILE A 133 3.49 2.13 20.37
CA ILE A 133 3.93 2.84 21.56
C ILE A 133 5.37 2.49 21.91
N ASP A 134 5.72 1.22 21.85
CA ASP A 134 7.08 0.77 22.13
C ASP A 134 8.07 1.23 21.05
N SER A 135 7.67 1.22 19.78
CA SER A 135 8.47 1.76 18.69
C SER A 135 8.79 3.26 18.88
N ILE A 136 7.81 4.05 19.30
CA ILE A 136 8.02 5.49 19.59
C ILE A 136 8.96 5.68 20.78
N LYS A 137 8.82 4.88 21.86
CA LYS A 137 9.66 4.98 23.06
C LYS A 137 11.11 4.56 22.80
N THR A 138 11.30 3.51 22.02
CA THR A 138 12.64 2.93 21.81
C THR A 138 13.36 3.48 20.59
N GLY A 139 12.65 4.13 19.67
CA GLY A 139 13.18 4.54 18.36
C GLY A 139 13.49 3.35 17.43
N LYS A 140 12.94 2.16 17.73
CA LYS A 140 13.16 0.92 16.95
C LYS A 140 11.85 0.43 16.34
N PRO A 141 11.89 -0.34 15.25
CA PRO A 141 10.70 -0.88 14.61
C PRO A 141 10.15 -2.12 15.36
N GLU A 142 9.68 -1.93 16.59
CA GLU A 142 9.21 -3.00 17.47
C GLU A 142 8.07 -3.83 16.87
N GLY A 143 7.31 -3.24 15.95
CA GLY A 143 6.24 -3.93 15.20
C GLY A 143 6.74 -5.04 14.28
N LEU A 144 8.02 -5.05 13.91
CA LEU A 144 8.60 -6.14 13.08
C LEU A 144 8.60 -7.49 13.78
N LYS A 145 8.55 -7.52 15.10
CA LYS A 145 8.51 -8.76 15.91
C LYS A 145 7.36 -9.69 15.53
N VAL A 146 6.29 -9.16 14.92
CA VAL A 146 5.18 -10.01 14.43
C VAL A 146 5.58 -10.93 13.26
N PHE A 147 6.70 -10.65 12.60
CA PHE A 147 7.25 -11.46 11.49
C PHE A 147 8.52 -12.22 11.90
N GLY A 148 9.08 -11.96 13.09
CA GLY A 148 10.30 -12.57 13.61
C GLY A 148 11.17 -11.54 14.33
N GLU A 149 12.12 -12.01 15.15
CA GLU A 149 12.94 -11.13 16.00
C GLU A 149 14.36 -10.87 15.46
N GLN A 150 14.71 -11.45 14.31
CA GLN A 150 16.08 -11.45 13.81
C GLN A 150 16.47 -10.19 13.01
N TRP A 151 15.52 -9.29 12.73
CA TRP A 151 15.77 -8.13 11.87
C TRP A 151 15.77 -6.83 12.64
N THR A 152 16.68 -5.92 12.25
CA THR A 152 16.72 -4.56 12.79
C THR A 152 15.91 -3.57 11.96
N THR A 153 15.64 -3.91 10.71
CA THR A 153 14.80 -3.11 9.79
C THR A 153 13.87 -4.01 8.97
N VAL A 154 12.77 -3.45 8.48
CA VAL A 154 11.87 -4.16 7.55
C VAL A 154 12.57 -4.56 6.26
N TYR A 155 13.54 -3.79 5.80
CA TYR A 155 14.28 -4.06 4.56
C TYR A 155 15.07 -5.35 4.61
N GLU A 156 15.62 -5.71 5.77
CA GLU A 156 16.30 -6.99 6.00
C GLU A 156 15.30 -8.16 5.92
N ALA A 157 14.05 -7.94 6.36
CA ALA A 157 13.01 -8.95 6.38
C ALA A 157 12.38 -9.22 4.99
N LEU A 158 12.39 -8.23 4.07
CA LEU A 158 11.60 -8.28 2.82
C LEU A 158 11.77 -9.56 2.00
N SER A 159 13.01 -10.09 1.91
CA SER A 159 13.28 -11.33 1.16
C SER A 159 12.71 -12.57 1.81
N THR A 160 12.42 -12.53 3.11
CA THR A 160 12.00 -13.68 3.93
C THR A 160 10.57 -13.57 4.45
N LEU A 161 9.88 -12.45 4.19
CA LEU A 161 8.46 -12.31 4.52
C LEU A 161 7.63 -13.42 3.83
N PRO A 162 6.51 -13.85 4.45
CA PRO A 162 5.54 -14.72 3.78
C PRO A 162 5.06 -14.09 2.46
N GLU A 163 4.67 -14.92 1.50
CA GLU A 163 4.38 -14.44 0.12
C GLU A 163 3.27 -13.39 0.05
N ARG A 164 2.25 -13.47 0.91
CA ARG A 164 1.16 -12.49 0.95
C ARG A 164 1.66 -11.12 1.41
N GLU A 165 2.40 -11.09 2.52
CA GLU A 165 2.99 -9.88 3.08
C GLU A 165 4.01 -9.27 2.13
N LYS A 166 4.86 -10.10 1.54
CA LYS A 166 5.82 -9.68 0.51
C LYS A 166 5.12 -9.04 -0.68
N LYS A 167 4.08 -9.69 -1.20
CA LYS A 167 3.28 -9.15 -2.31
C LYS A 167 2.66 -7.80 -1.94
N SER A 168 2.02 -7.68 -0.78
CA SER A 168 1.38 -6.45 -0.34
C SER A 168 2.38 -5.30 -0.13
N TRP A 169 3.60 -5.60 0.34
CA TRP A 169 4.69 -4.64 0.43
C TRP A 169 5.09 -4.12 -0.95
N PHE A 170 5.42 -5.02 -1.88
CA PHE A 170 5.91 -4.62 -3.20
C PHE A 170 4.82 -3.98 -4.06
N ASP A 171 3.58 -4.41 -3.97
CA ASP A 171 2.46 -3.75 -4.65
C ASP A 171 2.32 -2.30 -4.18
N PHE A 172 2.45 -2.03 -2.87
CA PHE A 172 2.42 -0.70 -2.30
C PHE A 172 3.61 0.15 -2.75
N ASP A 173 4.84 -0.35 -2.57
CA ASP A 173 6.07 0.34 -2.93
C ASP A 173 6.07 0.73 -4.42
N HIS A 174 5.78 -0.22 -5.29
CA HIS A 174 5.77 -0.02 -6.72
C HIS A 174 4.61 0.84 -7.22
N PHE A 175 3.45 0.78 -6.59
CA PHE A 175 2.34 1.64 -6.98
C PHE A 175 2.71 3.12 -6.86
N TYR A 176 3.39 3.49 -5.78
CA TYR A 176 3.79 4.88 -5.53
C TYR A 176 5.05 5.30 -6.28
N SER A 177 6.01 4.40 -6.48
CA SER A 177 7.26 4.74 -7.16
C SER A 177 7.12 4.74 -8.69
N ASP A 178 6.47 3.73 -9.28
CA ASP A 178 6.45 3.52 -10.73
C ASP A 178 5.75 4.66 -11.49
N ILE A 179 4.71 5.27 -10.92
CA ILE A 179 4.00 6.40 -11.54
C ILE A 179 4.84 7.69 -11.64
N ALA A 180 5.88 7.81 -10.82
CA ALA A 180 6.79 8.96 -10.87
C ALA A 180 7.88 8.82 -11.95
N PHE A 181 8.16 7.61 -12.42
CA PHE A 181 9.25 7.34 -13.36
C PHE A 181 9.15 8.14 -14.67
N PRO A 182 7.99 8.27 -15.36
CA PRO A 182 7.89 9.05 -16.58
C PRO A 182 8.26 10.53 -16.41
N GLU A 183 8.00 11.11 -15.24
CA GLU A 183 8.35 12.50 -14.95
C GLU A 183 9.80 12.64 -14.50
N ALA A 184 10.33 11.67 -13.77
CA ALA A 184 11.68 11.69 -13.22
C ALA A 184 12.76 11.38 -14.27
N LEU A 185 12.51 10.44 -15.19
CA LEU A 185 13.48 10.03 -16.22
C LEU A 185 14.03 11.19 -17.06
N PRO A 186 13.22 12.09 -17.64
CA PRO A 186 13.73 13.23 -18.39
C PRO A 186 14.61 14.18 -17.56
N ILE A 187 14.33 14.29 -16.27
CA ILE A 187 15.09 15.16 -15.36
C ILE A 187 16.46 14.55 -15.05
N VAL A 188 16.49 13.29 -14.65
CA VAL A 188 17.72 12.57 -14.31
C VAL A 188 18.65 12.45 -15.52
N TYR A 189 18.07 12.20 -16.70
CA TYR A 189 18.84 12.03 -17.93
C TYR A 189 19.06 13.31 -18.74
N LYS A 190 18.71 14.49 -18.21
CA LYS A 190 18.94 15.79 -18.87
C LYS A 190 20.40 15.98 -19.32
N ASN A 191 21.34 15.58 -18.46
CA ASN A 191 22.79 15.70 -18.71
C ASN A 191 23.43 14.42 -19.28
N LYS A 192 22.61 13.46 -19.72
CA LYS A 192 23.02 12.20 -20.38
C LYS A 192 24.10 11.41 -19.60
N PRO A 193 23.92 11.13 -18.30
CA PRO A 193 24.88 10.34 -17.55
C PRO A 193 25.04 8.95 -18.18
N LYS A 194 26.27 8.47 -18.32
CA LYS A 194 26.58 7.14 -18.86
C LYS A 194 26.58 6.05 -17.78
N ARG A 195 26.73 6.44 -16.52
CA ARG A 195 26.72 5.55 -15.37
C ARG A 195 25.83 6.13 -14.29
N LEU A 196 24.93 5.31 -13.75
CA LEU A 196 24.00 5.68 -12.68
C LEU A 196 24.15 4.68 -11.54
N PHE A 197 24.19 5.17 -10.31
CA PHE A 197 23.93 4.35 -9.13
C PHE A 197 22.48 4.47 -8.74
N ASP A 198 21.84 3.33 -8.62
CA ASP A 198 20.44 3.16 -8.15
C ASP A 198 20.53 2.64 -6.71
N ILE A 199 20.42 3.56 -5.74
CA ILE A 199 20.57 3.26 -4.32
C ILE A 199 19.24 2.77 -3.76
N GLY A 200 19.22 1.54 -3.24
CA GLY A 200 17.97 0.89 -2.83
C GLY A 200 17.09 0.48 -4.03
N GLY A 201 17.71 0.11 -5.16
CA GLY A 201 17.03 -0.19 -6.42
C GLY A 201 16.09 -1.40 -6.39
N ASN A 202 16.01 -2.08 -5.26
CA ASN A 202 15.02 -3.10 -4.90
C ASN A 202 14.86 -4.17 -6.00
N THR A 203 13.72 -4.19 -6.70
CA THR A 203 13.40 -5.16 -7.76
C THR A 203 13.92 -4.76 -9.15
N ALA A 204 14.80 -3.78 -9.26
CA ALA A 204 15.38 -3.22 -10.50
C ALA A 204 14.41 -2.43 -11.40
N LYS A 205 13.24 -2.03 -10.93
CA LYS A 205 12.24 -1.34 -11.79
C LYS A 205 12.75 -0.01 -12.34
N TRP A 206 13.37 0.83 -11.50
CA TRP A 206 13.99 2.08 -11.96
C TRP A 206 15.13 1.84 -12.94
N ALA A 207 16.03 0.90 -12.62
CA ALA A 207 17.14 0.55 -13.50
C ALA A 207 16.67 0.05 -14.89
N ILE A 208 15.63 -0.80 -14.91
CA ILE A 208 15.01 -1.28 -16.16
C ILE A 208 14.35 -0.13 -16.92
N ALA A 209 13.60 0.76 -16.24
CA ALA A 209 12.99 1.93 -16.85
C ALA A 209 14.06 2.87 -17.45
N SER A 210 15.16 3.08 -16.75
CA SER A 210 16.32 3.85 -17.20
C SER A 210 16.93 3.26 -18.46
N CYS A 211 17.15 1.95 -18.50
CA CYS A 211 17.69 1.27 -19.68
C CYS A 211 16.74 1.29 -20.89
N LYS A 212 15.43 1.31 -20.66
CA LYS A 212 14.44 1.50 -21.74
C LYS A 212 14.40 2.94 -22.24
N PHE A 213 14.58 3.91 -21.34
CA PHE A 213 14.51 5.33 -21.66
C PHE A 213 15.72 5.79 -22.51
N THR A 214 16.91 5.31 -22.20
CA THR A 214 18.13 5.66 -22.94
C THR A 214 19.01 4.44 -23.22
N PRO A 215 19.56 4.30 -24.48
CA PRO A 215 20.42 3.18 -24.82
C PRO A 215 21.82 3.24 -24.17
N ASP A 216 22.22 4.40 -23.72
CA ASP A 216 23.64 4.69 -23.39
C ASP A 216 23.99 4.52 -21.90
N VAL A 217 23.01 4.33 -21.00
CA VAL A 217 23.26 4.23 -19.58
C VAL A 217 23.59 2.80 -19.14
N ASN A 218 24.55 2.68 -18.24
CA ASN A 218 24.76 1.49 -17.40
C ASN A 218 24.36 1.84 -15.97
N VAL A 219 23.53 1.00 -15.36
CA VAL A 219 23.03 1.19 -14.00
C VAL A 219 23.67 0.17 -13.07
N THR A 220 24.16 0.62 -11.92
CA THR A 220 24.59 -0.25 -10.84
C THR A 220 23.60 -0.11 -9.69
N ILE A 221 22.85 -1.16 -9.43
CA ILE A 221 21.95 -1.24 -8.29
C ILE A 221 22.77 -1.54 -7.05
N ILE A 222 22.61 -0.72 -6.01
CA ILE A 222 23.25 -0.90 -4.70
C ILE A 222 22.16 -1.19 -3.70
N ASP A 223 22.13 -2.40 -3.15
CA ASP A 223 21.07 -2.81 -2.23
C ASP A 223 21.56 -3.93 -1.29
N LEU A 224 20.71 -4.30 -0.33
CA LEU A 224 20.97 -5.42 0.58
C LEU A 224 21.03 -6.76 -0.20
N PRO A 225 21.83 -7.72 0.29
CA PRO A 225 22.07 -8.99 -0.43
C PRO A 225 20.78 -9.72 -0.85
N GLY A 226 19.73 -9.70 -0.01
CA GLY A 226 18.46 -10.33 -0.32
C GLY A 226 17.74 -9.72 -1.51
N GLN A 227 17.85 -8.41 -1.71
CA GLN A 227 17.22 -7.68 -2.83
C GLN A 227 17.99 -7.87 -4.13
N ILE A 228 19.33 -7.94 -4.05
CA ILE A 228 20.21 -8.10 -5.21
C ILE A 228 19.84 -9.32 -6.06
N ALA A 229 19.52 -10.45 -5.45
CA ALA A 229 19.13 -11.65 -6.19
C ALA A 229 17.86 -11.45 -7.02
N VAL A 230 16.89 -10.73 -6.48
CA VAL A 230 15.64 -10.37 -7.17
C VAL A 230 15.90 -9.39 -8.31
N ALA A 231 16.70 -8.35 -8.03
CA ALA A 231 17.08 -7.34 -9.02
C ALA A 231 17.79 -7.95 -10.23
N GLN A 232 18.76 -8.85 -10.01
CA GLN A 232 19.49 -9.55 -11.08
C GLN A 232 18.56 -10.38 -11.96
N LYS A 233 17.67 -11.16 -11.33
CA LYS A 233 16.69 -11.97 -12.06
C LYS A 233 15.77 -11.11 -12.93
N ASN A 234 15.28 -10.00 -12.40
CA ASN A 234 14.39 -9.10 -13.13
C ASN A 234 15.11 -8.36 -14.26
N ALA A 235 16.37 -7.93 -14.05
CA ALA A 235 17.21 -7.32 -15.09
C ALA A 235 17.48 -8.31 -16.24
N GLU A 236 17.74 -9.58 -15.94
CA GLU A 236 17.93 -10.63 -16.94
C GLU A 236 16.65 -10.91 -17.73
N LEU A 237 15.51 -11.07 -17.05
CA LEU A 237 14.20 -11.27 -17.69
C LEU A 237 13.79 -10.09 -18.58
N ALA A 238 14.18 -8.87 -18.21
CA ALA A 238 13.94 -7.68 -19.01
C ALA A 238 14.92 -7.50 -20.18
N GLY A 239 15.95 -8.35 -20.34
CA GLY A 239 16.95 -8.28 -21.40
C GLY A 239 18.07 -7.27 -21.15
N PHE A 240 18.23 -6.77 -19.93
CA PHE A 240 19.21 -5.73 -19.61
C PHE A 240 20.41 -6.22 -18.74
N LYS A 241 20.65 -7.53 -18.67
CA LYS A 241 21.75 -8.13 -17.90
C LYS A 241 23.10 -7.48 -18.15
N ASN A 242 23.38 -7.07 -19.39
CA ASN A 242 24.67 -6.47 -19.79
C ASN A 242 24.78 -4.96 -19.45
N ARG A 243 23.68 -4.34 -19.02
CA ARG A 243 23.60 -2.90 -18.74
C ARG A 243 23.21 -2.59 -17.29
N ILE A 244 22.73 -3.58 -16.57
CA ILE A 244 22.37 -3.47 -15.15
C ILE A 244 23.29 -4.40 -14.38
N SER A 245 24.17 -3.82 -13.58
CA SER A 245 25.02 -4.51 -12.60
C SER A 245 24.46 -4.32 -11.19
N THR A 246 24.90 -5.14 -10.26
CA THR A 246 24.44 -5.10 -8.87
C THR A 246 25.63 -5.10 -7.92
N TYR A 247 25.47 -4.42 -6.80
CA TYR A 247 26.42 -4.37 -5.70
C TYR A 247 25.70 -4.60 -4.38
N ALA A 248 26.03 -5.69 -3.71
CA ALA A 248 25.42 -6.01 -2.42
C ALA A 248 26.15 -5.25 -1.30
N GLY A 249 25.43 -4.39 -0.58
CA GLY A 249 25.99 -3.63 0.53
C GLY A 249 24.92 -2.89 1.33
N ASN A 250 25.16 -2.78 2.62
CA ASN A 250 24.34 -1.92 3.50
C ASN A 250 24.99 -0.54 3.56
N ILE A 251 24.42 0.45 2.86
CA ILE A 251 24.96 1.82 2.80
C ILE A 251 24.94 2.55 4.15
N LEU A 252 24.21 2.03 5.14
CA LEU A 252 24.20 2.57 6.51
C LEU A 252 25.34 2.02 7.36
N ALA A 253 26.07 1.00 6.89
CA ALA A 253 27.20 0.45 7.59
C ALA A 253 28.48 1.22 7.22
N GLU A 254 29.23 1.71 8.21
CA GLU A 254 30.49 2.45 8.00
C GLU A 254 31.55 1.65 7.22
N SER A 255 31.48 0.31 7.26
CA SER A 255 32.37 -0.58 6.53
C SER A 255 32.03 -0.73 5.04
N THR A 256 30.93 -0.19 4.56
CA THR A 256 30.51 -0.33 3.15
C THR A 256 31.32 0.62 2.27
N VAL A 257 32.16 0.05 1.41
CA VAL A 257 32.90 0.79 0.39
C VAL A 257 32.15 0.74 -0.90
N LEU A 258 31.63 1.87 -1.38
CA LEU A 258 30.90 1.94 -2.64
C LEU A 258 31.83 1.74 -3.84
N PRO A 259 31.31 1.22 -4.98
CA PRO A 259 32.07 1.17 -6.22
C PRO A 259 32.54 2.56 -6.65
N PRO A 260 33.68 2.67 -7.34
CA PRO A 260 34.19 3.97 -7.75
C PRO A 260 33.31 4.65 -8.80
N GLU A 261 33.12 5.95 -8.63
CA GLU A 261 32.65 6.95 -9.61
C GLU A 261 31.32 6.69 -10.34
N PRO A 262 30.17 7.03 -9.76
CA PRO A 262 28.97 7.28 -10.54
C PRO A 262 29.11 8.61 -11.30
N ALA A 263 28.43 8.72 -12.45
CA ALA A 263 28.18 10.02 -13.10
C ALA A 263 26.89 10.67 -12.55
N ALA A 264 26.00 9.85 -11.97
CA ALA A 264 24.79 10.29 -11.29
C ALA A 264 24.38 9.26 -10.23
N VAL A 265 23.58 9.70 -9.25
CA VAL A 265 23.00 8.86 -8.19
C VAL A 265 21.50 9.13 -8.15
N TRP A 266 20.75 8.06 -8.05
CA TRP A 266 19.31 8.06 -7.85
C TRP A 266 18.94 7.43 -6.52
#